data_22e64e611d7b6462627897409cbff855
#
_entry.id   22e64e611d7b6462627897409cbff855
#
_cell.length_a   1.000
_cell.length_b   1.000
_cell.length_c   1.000
_cell.angle_alpha   90.00
_cell.angle_beta   90.00
_cell.angle_gamma   90.00
#
_symmetry.space_group_name_H-M   'P 1'
#
loop_
_entity.id
_entity.type
_entity.pdbx_description
1 polymer ?
#
loop_
_entity_poly.entity_id
_entity_poly.type
_entity_poly.pdbx_seq_one_letter_code
_entity_poly.pdbx_strand_id
1 'polypeptide(L)'
;DLTLYHFLQELPVQLKCKGESVLDIARGRGTAKYLLKHHYKSLLPEAITSKKKQGGFAPMPLFFRDSVQRARLKEFILSSAIVDEFLNKDAVERFLTKYDREALQEGSWFWYRQNCALQYFNMLTLAVWWEQFVEKKEVKF
;
A
#
# COMPACT_ATOMS: atom_id res chain seq x y z
N ASP A 1 -7.55 1.42 -21.77
CA ASP A 1 -7.31 1.59 -23.21
C ASP A 1 -6.28 0.57 -23.68
N LEU A 2 -6.73 -0.45 -24.44
CA LEU A 2 -5.90 -1.53 -24.95
C LEU A 2 -4.88 -1.04 -25.99
N THR A 3 -5.26 -0.05 -26.80
CA THR A 3 -4.37 0.53 -27.84
C THR A 3 -3.17 1.19 -27.18
N LEU A 4 -3.38 1.99 -26.15
CA LEU A 4 -2.31 2.61 -25.38
C LEU A 4 -1.44 1.54 -24.67
N TYR A 5 -2.07 0.50 -24.14
CA TYR A 5 -1.34 -0.60 -23.49
C TYR A 5 -0.41 -1.30 -24.50
N HIS A 6 -0.92 -1.70 -25.67
CA HIS A 6 -0.11 -2.34 -26.71
C HIS A 6 1.02 -1.44 -27.19
N PHE A 7 0.73 -0.17 -27.47
CA PHE A 7 1.75 0.81 -27.83
C PHE A 7 2.87 0.89 -26.78
N LEU A 8 2.50 0.97 -25.48
CA LEU A 8 3.49 1.02 -24.40
C LEU A 8 4.28 -0.28 -24.26
N GLN A 9 3.70 -1.44 -24.59
CA GLN A 9 4.42 -2.72 -24.56
C GLN A 9 5.47 -2.79 -25.67
N GLU A 10 5.16 -2.28 -26.85
CA GLU A 10 6.06 -2.28 -28.04
C GLU A 10 7.21 -1.28 -27.91
N LEU A 11 7.10 -0.28 -27.03
CA LEU A 11 8.19 0.68 -26.85
C LEU A 11 9.46 -0.01 -26.37
N PRO A 12 10.64 0.30 -26.99
CA PRO A 12 11.93 -0.15 -26.51
C PRO A 12 12.17 0.20 -25.05
N VAL A 13 12.82 -0.71 -24.32
CA VAL A 13 13.10 -0.51 -22.88
C VAL A 13 13.88 0.78 -22.63
N GLN A 14 14.75 1.17 -23.53
CA GLN A 14 15.56 2.40 -23.46
C GLN A 14 14.72 3.67 -23.44
N LEU A 15 13.51 3.64 -24.01
CA LEU A 15 12.55 4.74 -23.92
C LEU A 15 11.73 4.73 -22.62
N LYS A 16 11.57 3.55 -22.02
CA LYS A 16 10.88 3.40 -20.72
C LYS A 16 11.80 3.77 -19.56
N CYS A 17 13.03 3.27 -19.60
CA CYS A 17 14.05 3.48 -18.55
C CYS A 17 15.42 3.68 -19.19
N LYS A 18 16.20 4.65 -18.71
CA LYS A 18 17.57 4.90 -19.16
C LYS A 18 18.53 4.68 -18.00
N GLY A 19 19.58 3.88 -18.20
CA GLY A 19 20.66 3.61 -17.26
C GLY A 19 21.81 2.96 -17.98
N GLU A 20 22.99 2.89 -17.35
CA GLU A 20 24.19 2.25 -17.92
C GLU A 20 24.03 0.74 -18.04
N SER A 21 23.29 0.14 -17.12
CA SER A 21 22.98 -1.29 -17.12
C SER A 21 21.59 -1.57 -16.54
N VAL A 22 21.06 -2.77 -16.80
CA VAL A 22 19.83 -3.26 -16.19
C VAL A 22 19.92 -3.26 -14.65
N LEU A 23 21.11 -3.60 -14.13
CA LEU A 23 21.37 -3.62 -12.70
C LEU A 23 21.34 -2.22 -12.08
N ASP A 24 21.81 -1.20 -12.79
CA ASP A 24 21.74 0.19 -12.35
C ASP A 24 20.30 0.68 -12.29
N ILE A 25 19.50 0.34 -13.29
CA ILE A 25 18.07 0.64 -13.30
C ILE A 25 17.37 -0.02 -12.10
N ALA A 26 17.64 -1.30 -11.86
CA ALA A 26 17.07 -2.05 -10.74
C ALA A 26 17.48 -1.49 -9.36
N ARG A 27 18.70 -0.97 -9.25
CA ARG A 27 19.23 -0.30 -8.05
C ARG A 27 18.80 1.17 -7.90
N GLY A 28 17.92 1.66 -8.77
CA GLY A 28 17.42 3.03 -8.73
C GLY A 28 18.43 4.10 -9.20
N ARG A 29 19.55 3.69 -9.84
CA ARG A 29 20.54 4.63 -10.45
C ARG A 29 20.15 5.06 -11.85
N GLY A 30 19.14 4.44 -12.46
CA GLY A 30 18.60 4.81 -13.76
C GLY A 30 17.49 5.84 -13.68
N THR A 31 17.12 6.40 -14.84
CA THR A 31 15.98 7.30 -14.99
C THR A 31 14.76 6.52 -15.44
N ALA A 32 13.83 6.27 -14.53
CA ALA A 32 12.52 5.71 -14.87
C ALA A 32 11.63 6.76 -15.54
N LYS A 33 10.65 6.30 -16.35
CA LYS A 33 9.75 7.16 -17.14
C LYS A 33 10.53 8.11 -18.08
N TYR A 34 11.60 7.59 -18.69
CA TYR A 34 12.56 8.40 -19.44
C TYR A 34 11.90 9.21 -20.55
N LEU A 35 11.07 8.59 -21.39
CA LEU A 35 10.37 9.26 -22.50
C LEU A 35 9.56 10.47 -22.00
N LEU A 36 8.76 10.29 -20.94
CA LEU A 36 7.97 11.39 -20.37
C LEU A 36 8.86 12.52 -19.83
N LYS A 37 9.87 12.18 -19.06
CA LYS A 37 10.79 13.17 -18.48
C LYS A 37 11.56 13.92 -19.57
N HIS A 38 11.97 13.22 -20.62
CA HIS A 38 12.70 13.81 -21.75
C HIS A 38 11.80 14.75 -22.55
N HIS A 39 10.58 14.31 -22.89
CA HIS A 39 9.64 15.11 -23.67
C HIS A 39 9.20 16.39 -22.94
N TYR A 40 8.92 16.30 -21.66
CA TYR A 40 8.45 17.42 -20.85
C TYR A 40 9.56 18.25 -20.20
N LYS A 41 10.84 17.94 -20.48
CA LYS A 41 11.98 18.63 -19.84
C LYS A 41 11.97 20.14 -20.05
N SER A 42 11.53 20.60 -21.22
CA SER A 42 11.45 22.04 -21.56
C SER A 42 10.15 22.70 -21.06
N LEU A 43 9.13 21.92 -20.72
CA LEU A 43 7.81 22.39 -20.33
C LEU A 43 7.58 22.42 -18.82
N LEU A 44 8.36 21.63 -18.08
CA LEU A 44 8.22 21.51 -16.64
C LEU A 44 9.48 22.03 -15.91
N PRO A 45 9.32 22.62 -14.72
CA PRO A 45 10.45 23.00 -13.89
C PRO A 45 11.41 21.83 -13.62
N GLU A 46 12.70 22.12 -13.54
CA GLU A 46 13.72 21.10 -13.30
C GLU A 46 13.47 20.31 -12.01
N ALA A 47 12.98 20.97 -10.97
CA ALA A 47 12.61 20.33 -9.70
C ALA A 47 11.58 19.19 -9.86
N ILE A 48 10.75 19.22 -10.92
CA ILE A 48 9.78 18.16 -11.24
C ILE A 48 10.44 17.07 -12.09
N THR A 49 11.20 17.46 -13.13
CA THR A 49 11.78 16.49 -14.06
C THR A 49 12.95 15.69 -13.47
N SER A 50 13.72 16.31 -12.57
CA SER A 50 14.85 15.68 -11.87
C SER A 50 14.43 14.89 -10.62
N LYS A 51 13.21 15.10 -10.10
CA LYS A 51 12.74 14.47 -8.87
C LYS A 51 12.83 12.96 -8.95
N LYS A 52 13.51 12.36 -7.97
CA LYS A 52 13.49 10.90 -7.79
C LYS A 52 12.09 10.45 -7.43
N LYS A 53 11.71 9.24 -7.87
CA LYS A 53 10.41 8.64 -7.54
C LYS A 53 10.30 8.59 -6.02
N GLN A 54 9.36 9.33 -5.47
CA GLN A 54 8.90 9.16 -4.10
C GLN A 54 7.65 8.30 -4.16
N GLY A 55 7.68 7.16 -3.48
CA GLY A 55 6.48 6.35 -3.30
C GLY A 55 5.44 7.17 -2.53
N GLY A 56 4.21 7.23 -3.02
CA GLY A 56 3.11 7.71 -2.21
C GLY A 56 2.77 6.64 -1.18
N PHE A 57 3.00 6.92 0.10
CA PHE A 57 2.51 6.08 1.18
C PHE A 57 1.24 6.72 1.71
N ALA A 58 0.15 5.96 1.70
CA ALA A 58 -0.99 6.34 2.51
C ALA A 58 -0.53 6.38 3.97
N PRO A 59 -0.92 7.38 4.76
CA PRO A 59 -0.52 7.48 6.17
C PRO A 59 -1.31 6.50 7.03
N MET A 60 -1.16 5.20 6.74
CA MET A 60 -1.96 4.13 7.33
C MET A 60 -1.99 4.15 8.87
N PRO A 61 -0.88 4.43 9.59
CA PRO A 61 -0.93 4.53 11.04
C PRO A 61 -1.87 5.63 11.57
N LEU A 62 -2.13 6.68 10.79
CA LEU A 62 -3.03 7.76 11.20
C LEU A 62 -4.50 7.32 11.18
N PHE A 63 -4.89 6.42 10.28
CA PHE A 63 -6.25 5.89 10.21
C PHE A 63 -6.62 5.05 11.43
N PHE A 64 -5.62 4.45 12.09
CA PHE A 64 -5.82 3.63 13.27
C PHE A 64 -5.34 4.32 14.56
N ARG A 65 -5.35 5.64 14.60
CA ARG A 65 -4.84 6.41 15.74
C ARG A 65 -5.81 6.42 16.92
N ASP A 66 -7.11 6.50 16.61
CA ASP A 66 -8.16 6.53 17.64
C ASP A 66 -8.34 5.16 18.29
N SER A 67 -8.24 5.10 19.62
CA SER A 67 -8.30 3.85 20.38
C SER A 67 -9.71 3.25 20.44
N VAL A 68 -10.74 4.10 20.48
CA VAL A 68 -12.14 3.64 20.52
C VAL A 68 -12.53 3.04 19.18
N GLN A 69 -12.16 3.74 18.10
CA GLN A 69 -12.38 3.22 16.75
C GLN A 69 -11.63 1.91 16.52
N ARG A 70 -10.36 1.80 16.95
CA ARG A 70 -9.60 0.54 16.83
C ARG A 70 -10.25 -0.61 17.57
N ALA A 71 -10.76 -0.37 18.78
CA ALA A 71 -11.46 -1.42 19.54
C ALA A 71 -12.67 -1.95 18.77
N ARG A 72 -13.48 -1.07 18.18
CA ARG A 72 -14.63 -1.45 17.33
C ARG A 72 -14.20 -2.22 16.09
N LEU A 73 -13.16 -1.73 15.41
CA LEU A 73 -12.64 -2.40 14.21
C LEU A 73 -12.03 -3.76 14.53
N LYS A 74 -11.36 -3.89 15.66
CA LYS A 74 -10.82 -5.17 16.15
C LYS A 74 -11.96 -6.17 16.42
N GLU A 75 -12.99 -5.74 17.12
CA GLU A 75 -14.18 -6.58 17.39
C GLU A 75 -14.84 -7.01 16.08
N PHE A 76 -15.03 -6.09 15.15
CA PHE A 76 -15.57 -6.39 13.83
C PHE A 76 -14.74 -7.43 13.07
N ILE A 77 -13.41 -7.27 13.01
CA ILE A 77 -12.53 -8.23 12.34
C ILE A 77 -12.68 -9.62 12.98
N LEU A 78 -12.61 -9.69 14.32
CA LEU A 78 -12.64 -10.97 15.05
C LEU A 78 -14.00 -11.66 15.02
N SER A 79 -15.08 -10.93 14.77
CA SER A 79 -16.45 -11.48 14.63
C SER A 79 -16.80 -11.89 13.21
N SER A 80 -15.97 -11.55 12.23
CA SER A 80 -16.24 -11.89 10.83
C SER A 80 -16.01 -13.38 10.58
N ALA A 81 -16.97 -14.02 9.88
CA ALA A 81 -16.92 -15.45 9.54
C ALA A 81 -15.65 -15.82 8.76
N ILE A 82 -15.10 -14.92 7.95
CA ILE A 82 -13.85 -15.19 7.22
C ILE A 82 -12.68 -15.50 8.14
N VAL A 83 -12.64 -14.91 9.34
CA VAL A 83 -11.59 -15.18 10.32
C VAL A 83 -11.72 -16.58 10.88
N ASP A 84 -12.95 -17.02 11.18
CA ASP A 84 -13.20 -18.35 11.71
C ASP A 84 -13.01 -19.46 10.65
N GLU A 85 -13.33 -19.17 9.37
CA GLU A 85 -13.31 -20.17 8.30
C GLU A 85 -11.94 -20.31 7.61
N PHE A 86 -11.22 -19.20 7.41
CA PHE A 86 -10.04 -19.17 6.53
C PHE A 86 -8.76 -18.66 7.20
N LEU A 87 -8.85 -18.02 8.36
CA LEU A 87 -7.68 -17.49 9.06
C LEU A 87 -7.48 -18.20 10.41
N ASN A 88 -6.28 -18.10 10.93
CA ASN A 88 -6.01 -18.52 12.29
C ASN A 88 -6.44 -17.39 13.25
N LYS A 89 -7.59 -17.51 13.86
CA LYS A 89 -8.18 -16.51 14.77
C LYS A 89 -7.24 -16.07 15.87
N ASP A 90 -6.55 -17.01 16.51
CA ASP A 90 -5.59 -16.70 17.58
C ASP A 90 -4.40 -15.88 17.07
N ALA A 91 -3.96 -16.14 15.84
CA ALA A 91 -2.89 -15.36 15.23
C ALA A 91 -3.35 -13.93 14.88
N VAL A 92 -4.57 -13.79 14.37
CA VAL A 92 -5.20 -12.49 14.10
C VAL A 92 -5.35 -11.69 15.39
N GLU A 93 -5.89 -12.29 16.44
CA GLU A 93 -6.08 -11.64 17.74
C GLU A 93 -4.74 -11.22 18.38
N ARG A 94 -3.74 -12.10 18.35
CA ARG A 94 -2.38 -11.76 18.84
C ARG A 94 -1.79 -10.59 18.05
N PHE A 95 -1.97 -10.58 16.74
CA PHE A 95 -1.47 -9.48 15.90
C PHE A 95 -2.16 -8.15 16.25
N LEU A 96 -3.50 -8.13 16.32
CA LEU A 96 -4.27 -6.92 16.65
C LEU A 96 -3.93 -6.39 18.04
N THR A 97 -3.77 -7.29 19.01
CA THR A 97 -3.34 -6.93 20.38
C THR A 97 -1.91 -6.39 20.42
N LYS A 98 -1.01 -7.01 19.65
CA LYS A 98 0.37 -6.54 19.50
C LYS A 98 0.42 -5.16 18.83
N TYR A 99 -0.43 -4.94 17.81
CA TYR A 99 -0.55 -3.64 17.15
C TYR A 99 -0.90 -2.52 18.12
N ASP A 100 -1.89 -2.74 18.98
CA ASP A 100 -2.30 -1.76 20.00
C ASP A 100 -1.16 -1.42 20.98
N ARG A 101 -0.36 -2.40 21.33
CA ARG A 101 0.70 -2.25 22.35
C ARG A 101 2.00 -1.65 21.77
N GLU A 102 2.39 -2.05 20.57
CA GLU A 102 3.76 -1.80 20.07
C GLU A 102 3.81 -0.83 18.88
N ALA A 103 2.91 -0.99 17.91
CA ALA A 103 3.03 -0.27 16.65
C ALA A 103 2.69 1.23 16.77
N LEU A 104 1.95 1.62 17.80
CA LEU A 104 1.56 3.00 18.06
C LEU A 104 2.47 3.74 19.04
N GLN A 105 3.46 3.06 19.62
CA GLN A 105 4.38 3.68 20.56
C GLN A 105 5.27 4.70 19.85
N GLU A 106 5.51 5.83 20.52
CA GLU A 106 6.48 6.81 20.10
C GLU A 106 7.88 6.17 20.06
N GLY A 107 8.64 6.43 19.00
CA GLY A 107 9.96 5.83 18.80
C GLY A 107 9.99 4.52 18.01
N SER A 108 8.84 3.88 17.75
CA SER A 108 8.80 2.72 16.86
C SER A 108 9.27 3.09 15.45
N TRP A 109 10.05 2.19 14.82
CA TRP A 109 10.56 2.42 13.49
C TRP A 109 9.43 2.66 12.48
N PHE A 110 9.55 3.69 11.65
CA PHE A 110 8.53 4.13 10.70
C PHE A 110 7.98 2.99 9.83
N TRP A 111 8.84 2.19 9.22
CA TRP A 111 8.43 1.09 8.35
C TRP A 111 7.71 -0.04 9.09
N TYR A 112 8.09 -0.28 10.35
CA TYR A 112 7.39 -1.25 11.18
C TYR A 112 5.95 -0.81 11.43
N ARG A 113 5.75 0.44 11.83
CA ARG A 113 4.41 1.02 12.04
C ARG A 113 3.57 1.00 10.76
N GLN A 114 4.19 1.40 9.64
CA GLN A 114 3.53 1.42 8.34
C GLN A 114 3.09 0.02 7.89
N ASN A 115 3.97 -0.97 8.02
CA ASN A 115 3.67 -2.35 7.65
C ASN A 115 2.61 -2.97 8.55
N CYS A 116 2.65 -2.74 9.86
CA CYS A 116 1.64 -3.22 10.79
C CYS A 116 0.27 -2.58 10.52
N ALA A 117 0.23 -1.27 10.24
CA ALA A 117 -1.00 -0.59 9.87
C ALA A 117 -1.58 -1.10 8.54
N LEU A 118 -0.72 -1.40 7.57
CA LEU A 118 -1.15 -2.00 6.30
C LEU A 118 -1.73 -3.40 6.50
N GLN A 119 -1.12 -4.23 7.34
CA GLN A 119 -1.66 -5.55 7.67
C GLN A 119 -3.01 -5.45 8.38
N TYR A 120 -3.15 -4.51 9.33
CA TYR A 120 -4.44 -4.22 9.97
C TYR A 120 -5.50 -3.85 8.93
N PHE A 121 -5.17 -2.93 8.04
CA PHE A 121 -6.06 -2.48 6.97
C PHE A 121 -6.47 -3.63 6.03
N ASN A 122 -5.54 -4.50 5.69
CA ASN A 122 -5.83 -5.67 4.82
C ASN A 122 -6.82 -6.63 5.50
N MET A 123 -6.66 -6.89 6.79
CA MET A 123 -7.63 -7.73 7.54
C MET A 123 -9.01 -7.07 7.61
N LEU A 124 -9.04 -5.76 7.87
CA LEU A 124 -10.29 -5.00 7.88
C LEU A 124 -10.99 -5.05 6.51
N THR A 125 -10.23 -4.77 5.45
CA THR A 125 -10.76 -4.80 4.08
C THR A 125 -11.30 -6.18 3.72
N LEU A 126 -10.59 -7.24 4.11
CA LEU A 126 -11.01 -8.60 3.86
C LEU A 126 -12.31 -8.95 4.62
N ALA A 127 -12.41 -8.55 5.89
CA ALA A 127 -13.62 -8.74 6.69
C ALA A 127 -14.81 -7.96 6.11
N VAL A 128 -14.62 -6.68 5.75
CA VAL A 128 -15.66 -5.86 5.11
C VAL A 128 -16.12 -6.48 3.80
N TRP A 129 -15.17 -6.90 2.96
CA TRP A 129 -15.48 -7.53 1.69
C TRP A 129 -16.30 -8.81 1.88
N TRP A 130 -15.92 -9.66 2.84
CA TRP A 130 -16.64 -10.89 3.14
C TRP A 130 -18.08 -10.61 3.57
N GLU A 131 -18.28 -9.74 4.55
CA GLU A 131 -19.60 -9.39 5.04
C GLU A 131 -20.50 -8.82 3.93
N GLN A 132 -19.95 -7.95 3.06
CA GLN A 132 -20.73 -7.30 2.01
C GLN A 132 -21.02 -8.23 0.82
N PHE A 133 -20.03 -8.97 0.35
CA PHE A 133 -20.14 -9.69 -0.93
C PHE A 133 -20.46 -11.17 -0.78
N VAL A 134 -20.04 -11.79 0.33
CA VAL A 134 -20.33 -13.21 0.60
C VAL A 134 -21.55 -13.34 1.47
N GLU A 135 -21.56 -12.69 2.63
CA GLU A 135 -22.67 -12.72 3.57
C GLU A 135 -23.84 -11.79 3.19
N LYS A 136 -23.63 -10.87 2.25
CA LYS A 136 -24.61 -9.88 1.79
C LYS A 136 -25.21 -9.02 2.91
N LYS A 137 -24.40 -8.73 3.93
CA LYS A 137 -24.78 -7.88 5.07
C LYS A 137 -24.36 -6.45 4.83
N GLU A 138 -25.14 -5.50 5.34
CA GLU A 138 -24.75 -4.09 5.36
C GLU A 138 -23.74 -3.88 6.49
N VAL A 139 -22.54 -3.40 6.15
CA VAL A 139 -21.51 -3.09 7.16
C VAL A 139 -21.66 -1.64 7.59
N LYS A 140 -21.83 -1.43 8.90
CA LYS A 140 -21.88 -0.11 9.55
C LYS A 140 -20.81 -0.05 10.64
N PHE A 141 -20.03 1.04 10.63
CA PHE A 141 -18.99 1.31 11.63
C PHE A 141 -19.39 2.40 12.60
#